data_caf477ee82a4f72beaa40280a4b097f1
#
_entry.id   caf477ee82a4f72beaa40280a4b097f1
#
_cell.length_a   1.000
_cell.length_b   1.000
_cell.length_c   1.000
_cell.angle_alpha   90.00
_cell.angle_beta   90.00
_cell.angle_gamma   90.00
#
_symmetry.space_group_name_H-M   'P 1'
#
loop_
_entity.id
_entity.type
_entity.pdbx_description
1 polymer ?
#
loop_
_entity_poly.entity_id
_entity_poly.type
_entity_poly.pdbx_seq_one_letter_code
_entity_poly.pdbx_strand_id
1 'polypeptide(L)'
;DRSPSRGLGDVYKRQDVLYPKIEPYSTGMLAVSDRHTIAWECAGNPDGTPVIVIHGGPGGGSQPSYRQYFDPQKWNIIQFDQRGCGKSTPYAGLEENTTMHLVSDIEALRNHLKIDTWHVFGGSWGSTLSLIYGIKHPERVRSFILRGIFMCRSSELHWFYQDGASHVFPDAFEP
;
A
#
# COMPACT_ATOMS: atom_id res chain seq x y z
N ASP A 1 -15.56 -41.20 18.73
CA ASP A 1 -15.17 -39.88 19.27
C ASP A 1 -15.19 -38.87 18.12
N ARG A 2 -16.29 -38.13 18.03
CA ARG A 2 -16.44 -37.10 17.00
C ARG A 2 -16.01 -35.77 17.60
N SER A 3 -14.77 -35.37 17.35
CA SER A 3 -14.35 -34.01 17.61
C SER A 3 -15.26 -33.05 16.87
N PRO A 4 -15.86 -32.04 17.52
CA PRO A 4 -16.67 -31.06 16.84
C PRO A 4 -15.82 -30.33 15.81
N SER A 5 -16.32 -30.27 14.58
CA SER A 5 -15.71 -29.47 13.53
C SER A 5 -15.55 -28.04 14.08
N ARG A 6 -14.35 -27.48 13.98
CA ARG A 6 -14.11 -26.06 14.31
C ARG A 6 -15.03 -25.23 13.41
N GLY A 7 -16.15 -24.78 13.99
CA GLY A 7 -17.18 -24.07 13.25
C GLY A 7 -16.65 -22.71 12.76
N LEU A 8 -17.24 -22.22 11.68
CA LEU A 8 -17.02 -20.86 11.13
C LEU A 8 -17.06 -19.75 12.20
N GLY A 9 -17.71 -19.97 13.36
CA GLY A 9 -17.73 -19.06 14.50
C GLY A 9 -16.35 -18.73 15.09
N ASP A 10 -15.36 -19.62 15.00
CA ASP A 10 -14.02 -19.34 15.49
C ASP A 10 -13.19 -18.46 14.54
N VAL A 11 -13.55 -18.43 13.26
CA VAL A 11 -12.94 -17.54 12.27
C VAL A 11 -13.37 -16.09 12.50
N TYR A 12 -14.62 -15.87 12.91
CA TYR A 12 -15.15 -14.53 13.22
C TYR A 12 -14.68 -13.96 14.56
N LYS A 13 -14.31 -14.81 15.53
CA LYS A 13 -13.75 -14.37 16.82
C LYS A 13 -12.31 -13.84 16.74
N ARG A 14 -11.63 -13.98 15.58
CA ARG A 14 -10.29 -13.44 15.33
C ARG A 14 -10.29 -12.02 14.74
N GLN A 15 -11.40 -11.30 14.80
CA GLN A 15 -11.44 -9.91 14.37
C GLN A 15 -10.69 -8.95 15.32
N ASP A 16 -10.24 -9.42 16.48
CA ASP A 16 -9.40 -8.65 17.42
C ASP A 16 -7.90 -8.73 17.11
N VAL A 17 -7.52 -9.06 15.85
CA VAL A 17 -6.11 -9.18 15.44
C VAL A 17 -5.51 -7.85 15.00
N LEU A 18 -6.32 -6.81 14.85
CA LEU A 18 -5.83 -5.49 14.50
C LEU A 18 -5.41 -4.72 15.76
N TYR A 19 -4.29 -4.02 15.64
CA TYR A 19 -3.86 -3.09 16.67
C TYR A 19 -4.84 -1.91 16.81
N PRO A 20 -4.83 -1.20 17.94
CA PRO A 20 -5.69 -0.04 18.13
C PRO A 20 -5.53 1.00 17.03
N LYS A 21 -6.57 1.78 16.79
CA LYS A 21 -6.49 2.96 15.92
C LYS A 21 -5.55 3.97 16.56
N ILE A 22 -4.66 4.50 15.75
CA ILE A 22 -3.71 5.54 16.15
C ILE A 22 -3.73 6.68 15.14
N GLU A 23 -3.42 7.89 15.61
CA GLU A 23 -3.21 9.04 14.75
C GLU A 23 -1.74 9.17 14.35
N PRO A 24 -1.46 9.81 13.20
CA PRO A 24 -0.07 10.09 12.82
C PRO A 24 0.54 11.10 13.78
N TYR A 25 1.81 10.88 14.12
CA TYR A 25 2.59 11.85 14.89
C TYR A 25 3.23 12.93 14.00
N SER A 26 3.33 12.67 12.71
CA SER A 26 3.85 13.60 11.72
C SER A 26 3.14 13.44 10.38
N THR A 27 2.87 14.55 9.73
CA THR A 27 2.28 14.59 8.39
C THR A 27 2.92 15.71 7.59
N GLY A 28 2.91 15.59 6.27
CA GLY A 28 3.45 16.64 5.43
C GLY A 28 3.13 16.48 3.96
N MET A 29 3.62 17.44 3.20
CA MET A 29 3.56 17.49 1.76
C MET A 29 4.99 17.56 1.23
N LEU A 30 5.34 16.71 0.26
CA LEU A 30 6.66 16.66 -0.36
C LEU A 30 6.55 16.94 -1.85
N ALA A 31 7.15 18.03 -2.32
CA ALA A 31 7.29 18.29 -3.75
C ALA A 31 8.25 17.26 -4.35
N VAL A 32 7.77 16.48 -5.32
CA VAL A 32 8.54 15.41 -6.00
C VAL A 32 8.82 15.76 -7.46
N SER A 33 8.21 16.80 -7.97
CA SER A 33 8.53 17.46 -9.24
C SER A 33 7.98 18.89 -9.20
N ASP A 34 8.20 19.66 -10.27
CA ASP A 34 7.61 21.00 -10.42
C ASP A 34 6.07 20.96 -10.43
N ARG A 35 5.51 19.81 -10.80
CA ARG A 35 4.07 19.60 -10.96
C ARG A 35 3.44 18.86 -9.77
N HIS A 36 4.14 17.88 -9.19
CA HIS A 36 3.56 16.95 -8.23
C HIS A 36 4.10 17.14 -6.82
N THR A 37 3.16 17.14 -5.88
CA THR A 37 3.44 17.12 -4.45
C THR A 37 2.68 15.95 -3.82
N ILE A 38 3.38 15.06 -3.12
CA ILE A 38 2.79 13.91 -2.46
C ILE A 38 2.51 14.19 -0.99
N ALA A 39 1.35 13.74 -0.52
CA ALA A 39 0.99 13.76 0.88
C ALA A 39 1.56 12.52 1.58
N TRP A 40 2.10 12.70 2.77
CA TRP A 40 2.65 11.61 3.57
C TRP A 40 2.31 11.75 5.04
N GLU A 41 2.41 10.63 5.76
CA GLU A 41 2.24 10.58 7.21
C GLU A 41 3.14 9.51 7.83
N CYS A 42 3.52 9.74 9.09
CA CYS A 42 4.21 8.78 9.94
C CYS A 42 3.41 8.56 11.21
N ALA A 43 3.23 7.30 11.59
CA ALA A 43 2.49 6.89 12.77
C ALA A 43 3.23 5.82 13.57
N GLY A 44 2.81 5.58 14.81
CA GLY A 44 3.43 4.62 15.71
C GLY A 44 4.67 5.18 16.42
N ASN A 45 5.72 4.38 16.53
CA ASN A 45 6.95 4.74 17.23
C ASN A 45 7.95 5.43 16.28
N PRO A 46 8.29 6.71 16.48
CA PRO A 46 9.29 7.42 15.65
C PRO A 46 10.66 6.73 15.60
N ASP A 47 11.05 6.07 16.70
CA ASP A 47 12.33 5.35 16.82
C ASP A 47 12.20 3.86 16.47
N GLY A 48 11.00 3.44 16.05
CA GLY A 48 10.69 2.06 15.71
C GLY A 48 11.26 1.62 14.35
N THR A 49 11.09 0.34 14.06
CA THR A 49 11.50 -0.22 12.78
C THR A 49 10.65 0.38 11.65
N PRO A 50 11.26 0.99 10.62
CA PRO A 50 10.50 1.65 9.57
C PRO A 50 9.84 0.66 8.61
N VAL A 51 8.57 0.90 8.32
CA VAL A 51 7.80 0.21 7.28
C VAL A 51 7.06 1.22 6.41
N ILE A 52 7.25 1.13 5.09
CA ILE A 52 6.45 1.89 4.16
C ILE A 52 5.25 1.06 3.69
N VAL A 53 4.07 1.67 3.71
CA VAL A 53 2.82 1.09 3.22
C VAL A 53 2.48 1.71 1.87
N ILE A 54 2.49 0.88 0.83
CA ILE A 54 2.21 1.28 -0.56
C ILE A 54 0.78 0.83 -0.89
N HIS A 55 -0.11 1.80 -1.06
CA HIS A 55 -1.53 1.54 -1.34
C HIS A 55 -1.75 0.98 -2.75
N GLY A 56 -2.89 0.33 -2.90
CA GLY A 56 -3.34 -0.25 -4.16
C GLY A 56 -4.13 0.71 -5.05
N GLY A 57 -4.84 0.15 -5.97
CA GLY A 57 -5.60 0.80 -7.02
C GLY A 57 -5.13 0.32 -8.37
N PRO A 58 -4.34 1.10 -9.15
CA PRO A 58 -3.80 2.44 -8.85
C PRO A 58 -4.90 3.47 -8.55
N GLY A 59 -4.52 4.50 -7.76
CA GLY A 59 -5.44 5.60 -7.46
C GLY A 59 -6.26 5.46 -6.16
N GLY A 60 -6.02 4.41 -5.35
CA GLY A 60 -6.82 4.14 -4.16
C GLY A 60 -6.58 5.09 -2.98
N GLY A 61 -5.40 5.68 -2.88
CA GLY A 61 -4.98 6.47 -1.73
C GLY A 61 -4.68 5.64 -0.47
N SER A 62 -4.00 6.25 0.48
CA SER A 62 -3.70 5.66 1.77
C SER A 62 -4.94 5.58 2.66
N GLN A 63 -4.97 4.60 3.56
CA GLN A 63 -6.09 4.36 4.46
C GLN A 63 -5.64 4.35 5.91
N PRO A 64 -6.33 5.04 6.83
CA PRO A 64 -6.00 5.03 8.26
C PRO A 64 -5.97 3.61 8.86
N SER A 65 -6.77 2.69 8.31
CA SER A 65 -6.84 1.29 8.75
C SER A 65 -5.54 0.52 8.54
N TYR A 66 -4.68 0.93 7.61
CA TYR A 66 -3.40 0.25 7.39
C TYR A 66 -2.45 0.37 8.58
N ARG A 67 -2.57 1.42 9.39
CA ARG A 67 -1.80 1.59 10.63
C ARG A 67 -2.06 0.47 11.63
N GLN A 68 -3.25 -0.13 11.60
CA GLN A 68 -3.67 -1.19 12.52
C GLN A 68 -3.03 -2.56 12.23
N TYR A 69 -2.32 -2.71 11.12
CA TYR A 69 -1.61 -3.95 10.80
C TYR A 69 -0.27 -4.09 11.53
N PHE A 70 0.20 -3.04 12.17
CA PHE A 70 1.52 -2.96 12.79
C PHE A 70 1.41 -2.59 14.27
N ASP A 71 2.25 -3.22 15.11
CA ASP A 71 2.39 -2.85 16.51
C ASP A 71 2.91 -1.41 16.63
N PRO A 72 2.10 -0.45 17.12
CA PRO A 72 2.50 0.95 17.15
C PRO A 72 3.64 1.25 18.14
N GLN A 73 3.97 0.31 19.02
CA GLN A 73 5.11 0.46 19.91
C GLN A 73 6.44 0.06 19.25
N LYS A 74 6.39 -0.76 18.20
CA LYS A 74 7.58 -1.33 17.55
C LYS A 74 7.87 -0.73 16.18
N TRP A 75 6.85 -0.25 15.49
CA TRP A 75 6.96 0.17 14.11
C TRP A 75 6.81 1.68 13.94
N ASN A 76 7.69 2.22 13.10
CA ASN A 76 7.49 3.53 12.47
C ASN A 76 6.78 3.27 11.14
N ILE A 77 5.50 3.63 11.08
CA ILE A 77 4.60 3.30 9.98
C ILE A 77 4.48 4.50 9.06
N ILE A 78 5.05 4.40 7.87
CA ILE A 78 5.03 5.44 6.85
C ILE A 78 3.96 5.13 5.82
N GLN A 79 3.07 6.06 5.55
CA GLN A 79 2.09 6.02 4.48
C GLN A 79 2.21 7.26 3.61
N PHE A 80 1.87 7.15 2.33
CA PHE A 80 1.80 8.29 1.43
C PHE A 80 0.72 8.05 0.38
N ASP A 81 0.18 9.14 -0.15
CA ASP A 81 -0.68 9.09 -1.31
C ASP A 81 0.17 9.23 -2.58
N GLN A 82 0.07 8.25 -3.50
CA GLN A 82 0.76 8.30 -4.78
C GLN A 82 0.28 9.51 -5.59
N ARG A 83 1.00 9.88 -6.66
CA ARG A 83 0.60 10.99 -7.54
C ARG A 83 -0.84 10.86 -8.00
N GLY A 84 -1.57 11.95 -8.03
CA GLY A 84 -2.97 12.00 -8.45
C GLY A 84 -3.97 11.39 -7.47
N CYS A 85 -3.54 10.92 -6.29
CA CYS A 85 -4.38 10.19 -5.34
C CYS A 85 -4.55 10.94 -4.02
N GLY A 86 -5.64 10.65 -3.34
CA GLY A 86 -5.88 11.08 -1.97
C GLY A 86 -5.68 12.59 -1.78
N LYS A 87 -4.72 12.96 -0.92
CA LYS A 87 -4.36 14.35 -0.61
C LYS A 87 -3.21 14.88 -1.46
N SER A 88 -2.61 14.05 -2.32
CA SER A 88 -1.54 14.45 -3.24
C SER A 88 -2.08 15.33 -4.35
N THR A 89 -1.25 16.26 -4.83
CA THR A 89 -1.64 17.24 -5.84
C THR A 89 -0.73 17.19 -7.07
N PRO A 90 -1.28 17.46 -8.29
CA PRO A 90 -2.69 17.73 -8.60
C PRO A 90 -3.54 16.47 -8.50
N TYR A 91 -4.78 16.59 -8.02
CA TYR A 91 -5.71 15.46 -7.93
C TYR A 91 -6.07 14.93 -9.32
N ALA A 92 -6.07 13.61 -9.47
CA ALA A 92 -6.29 12.89 -10.73
C ALA A 92 -5.31 13.28 -11.87
N GLY A 93 -4.16 13.88 -11.54
CA GLY A 93 -3.14 14.23 -12.52
C GLY A 93 -2.47 12.99 -13.12
N LEU A 94 -2.48 12.88 -14.46
CA LEU A 94 -1.89 11.75 -15.20
C LEU A 94 -0.52 12.07 -15.82
N GLU A 95 -0.23 13.34 -16.05
CA GLU A 95 1.06 13.77 -16.59
C GLU A 95 2.18 13.48 -15.59
N GLU A 96 3.32 13.00 -16.05
CA GLU A 96 4.44 12.58 -15.18
C GLU A 96 4.03 11.59 -14.08
N ASN A 97 3.04 10.73 -14.36
CA ASN A 97 2.52 9.76 -13.39
C ASN A 97 2.68 8.33 -13.91
N THR A 98 3.90 7.97 -14.26
CA THR A 98 4.28 6.60 -14.66
C THR A 98 4.79 5.82 -13.44
N THR A 99 4.84 4.50 -13.57
CA THR A 99 5.41 3.62 -12.53
C THR A 99 6.80 4.07 -12.08
N MET A 100 7.65 4.54 -13.00
CA MET A 100 9.00 4.98 -12.66
C MET A 100 9.02 6.30 -11.89
N HIS A 101 8.09 7.21 -12.14
CA HIS A 101 7.92 8.40 -11.31
C HIS A 101 7.53 8.01 -9.88
N LEU A 102 6.61 7.03 -9.71
CA LEU A 102 6.21 6.55 -8.38
C LEU A 102 7.37 5.88 -7.63
N VAL A 103 8.24 5.14 -8.33
CA VAL A 103 9.47 4.59 -7.74
C VAL A 103 10.40 5.70 -7.25
N SER A 104 10.58 6.75 -8.06
CA SER A 104 11.39 7.92 -7.69
C SER A 104 10.80 8.67 -6.49
N ASP A 105 9.47 8.76 -6.41
CA ASP A 105 8.78 9.40 -5.28
C ASP A 105 8.98 8.65 -3.98
N ILE A 106 8.98 7.32 -4.01
CA ILE A 106 9.28 6.48 -2.85
C ILE A 106 10.70 6.78 -2.34
N GLU A 107 11.68 6.89 -3.24
CA GLU A 107 13.05 7.26 -2.86
C GLU A 107 13.16 8.71 -2.35
N ALA A 108 12.44 9.65 -2.96
CA ALA A 108 12.38 11.02 -2.49
C ALA A 108 11.82 11.09 -1.06
N LEU A 109 10.73 10.35 -0.79
CA LEU A 109 10.13 10.26 0.54
C LEU A 109 11.08 9.62 1.56
N ARG A 110 11.74 8.51 1.19
CA ARG A 110 12.72 7.85 2.04
C ARG A 110 13.83 8.82 2.47
N ASN A 111 14.41 9.54 1.50
CA ASN A 111 15.46 10.52 1.74
C ASN A 111 14.97 11.71 2.57
N HIS A 112 13.75 12.21 2.31
CA HIS A 112 13.14 13.30 3.08
C HIS A 112 12.99 12.92 4.56
N LEU A 113 12.57 11.68 4.83
CA LEU A 113 12.41 11.15 6.20
C LEU A 113 13.73 10.65 6.81
N LYS A 114 14.85 10.71 6.07
CA LYS A 114 16.18 10.26 6.49
C LYS A 114 16.21 8.79 6.92
N ILE A 115 15.42 7.96 6.26
CA ILE A 115 15.37 6.51 6.48
C ILE A 115 16.38 5.84 5.55
N ASP A 116 17.29 5.04 6.09
CA ASP A 116 18.27 4.31 5.29
C ASP A 116 17.65 3.10 4.59
N THR A 117 16.97 2.25 5.33
CA THR A 117 16.30 1.05 4.81
C THR A 117 14.98 0.84 5.51
N TRP A 118 14.01 0.20 4.88
CA TRP A 118 12.71 -0.10 5.43
C TRP A 118 12.16 -1.45 5.01
N HIS A 119 11.15 -1.92 5.73
CA HIS A 119 10.26 -2.98 5.28
C HIS A 119 9.22 -2.39 4.34
N VAL A 120 8.78 -3.14 3.35
CA VAL A 120 7.81 -2.67 2.34
C VAL A 120 6.55 -3.52 2.42
N PHE A 121 5.42 -2.88 2.71
CA PHE A 121 4.10 -3.49 2.69
C PHE A 121 3.33 -3.00 1.47
N GLY A 122 2.84 -3.92 0.63
CA GLY A 122 2.08 -3.57 -0.57
C GLY A 122 0.91 -4.52 -0.83
N GLY A 123 -0.23 -3.95 -1.23
CA GLY A 123 -1.42 -4.71 -1.59
C GLY A 123 -1.93 -4.38 -2.99
N SER A 124 -2.35 -5.41 -3.76
CA SER A 124 -2.87 -5.24 -5.12
C SER A 124 -1.85 -4.51 -6.02
N TRP A 125 -2.21 -3.40 -6.67
CA TRP A 125 -1.25 -2.52 -7.37
C TRP A 125 -0.04 -2.16 -6.50
N GLY A 126 -0.24 -1.94 -5.19
CA GLY A 126 0.84 -1.68 -4.26
C GLY A 126 1.86 -2.83 -4.19
N SER A 127 1.47 -4.09 -4.43
CA SER A 127 2.42 -5.21 -4.52
C SER A 127 3.28 -5.14 -5.78
N THR A 128 2.69 -4.74 -6.91
CA THR A 128 3.40 -4.49 -8.17
C THR A 128 4.46 -3.41 -7.99
N LEU A 129 4.04 -2.24 -7.46
CA LEU A 129 4.92 -1.11 -7.25
C LEU A 129 6.03 -1.43 -6.24
N SER A 130 5.71 -2.17 -5.17
CA SER A 130 6.70 -2.66 -4.19
C SER A 130 7.78 -3.51 -4.83
N LEU A 131 7.41 -4.45 -5.68
CA LEU A 131 8.37 -5.33 -6.38
C LEU A 131 9.26 -4.54 -7.34
N ILE A 132 8.68 -3.60 -8.11
CA ILE A 132 9.46 -2.76 -9.03
C ILE A 132 10.43 -1.87 -8.25
N TYR A 133 9.96 -1.28 -7.14
CA TYR A 133 10.81 -0.50 -6.25
C TYR A 133 11.99 -1.33 -5.72
N GLY A 134 11.74 -2.54 -5.21
CA GLY A 134 12.81 -3.39 -4.69
C GLY A 134 13.76 -3.93 -5.75
N ILE A 135 13.33 -4.09 -7.00
CA ILE A 135 14.22 -4.41 -8.13
C ILE A 135 15.15 -3.23 -8.43
N LYS A 136 14.66 -2.01 -8.32
CA LYS A 136 15.42 -0.78 -8.59
C LYS A 136 16.33 -0.36 -7.45
N HIS A 137 15.91 -0.62 -6.22
CA HIS A 137 16.59 -0.21 -4.99
C HIS A 137 16.69 -1.38 -3.99
N PRO A 138 17.34 -2.51 -4.37
CA PRO A 138 17.39 -3.70 -3.52
C PRO A 138 18.08 -3.43 -2.17
N GLU A 139 19.02 -2.50 -2.13
CA GLU A 139 19.76 -2.11 -0.93
C GLU A 139 18.90 -1.31 0.07
N ARG A 140 17.71 -0.84 -0.35
CA ARG A 140 16.79 -0.06 0.51
C ARG A 140 15.71 -0.91 1.14
N VAL A 141 15.53 -2.15 0.71
CA VAL A 141 14.45 -3.03 1.15
C VAL A 141 14.98 -4.13 2.07
N ARG A 142 14.50 -4.14 3.32
CA ARG A 142 14.81 -5.22 4.28
C ARG A 142 13.99 -6.47 4.03
N SER A 143 12.70 -6.31 3.76
CA SER A 143 11.78 -7.40 3.41
C SER A 143 10.51 -6.85 2.78
N PHE A 144 9.74 -7.76 2.17
CA PHE A 144 8.43 -7.47 1.63
C PHE A 144 7.33 -8.19 2.41
N ILE A 145 6.20 -7.51 2.57
CA ILE A 145 4.92 -8.09 2.97
C ILE A 145 3.94 -7.76 1.87
N LEU A 146 3.64 -8.74 1.01
CA LEU A 146 2.78 -8.54 -0.16
C LEU A 146 1.48 -9.31 0.01
N ARG A 147 0.35 -8.65 -0.26
CA ARG A 147 -0.96 -9.27 -0.25
C ARG A 147 -1.73 -8.96 -1.52
N GLY A 148 -2.65 -9.88 -1.92
CA GLY A 148 -3.40 -9.70 -3.16
C GLY A 148 -2.44 -9.46 -4.32
N ILE A 149 -1.41 -10.31 -4.43
CA ILE A 149 -0.30 -10.13 -5.36
C ILE A 149 -0.85 -9.97 -6.77
N PHE A 150 -0.49 -8.85 -7.40
CA PHE A 150 -0.88 -8.48 -8.75
C PHE A 150 0.39 -8.12 -9.53
N MET A 151 0.62 -8.82 -10.62
CA MET A 151 1.84 -8.65 -11.44
C MET A 151 1.60 -7.79 -12.68
N CYS A 152 0.38 -7.26 -12.83
CA CYS A 152 -0.03 -6.42 -13.97
C CYS A 152 0.18 -7.11 -15.34
N ARG A 153 0.09 -8.46 -15.38
CA ARG A 153 0.22 -9.25 -16.60
C ARG A 153 -1.05 -9.08 -17.46
N SER A 154 -0.91 -9.16 -18.78
CA SER A 154 -2.04 -9.07 -19.70
C SER A 154 -3.14 -10.08 -19.35
N SER A 155 -2.79 -11.30 -18.93
CA SER A 155 -3.76 -12.31 -18.50
C SER A 155 -4.52 -11.92 -17.23
N GLU A 156 -3.89 -11.26 -16.27
CA GLU A 156 -4.55 -10.76 -15.05
C GLU A 156 -5.49 -9.61 -15.36
N LEU A 157 -5.05 -8.68 -16.21
CA LEU A 157 -5.87 -7.55 -16.67
C LEU A 157 -7.08 -8.05 -17.46
N HIS A 158 -6.86 -8.99 -18.41
CA HIS A 158 -7.94 -9.57 -19.19
C HIS A 158 -8.96 -10.29 -18.30
N TRP A 159 -8.47 -11.11 -17.37
CA TRP A 159 -9.35 -11.84 -16.44
C TRP A 159 -10.16 -10.89 -15.56
N PHE A 160 -9.55 -9.82 -15.07
CA PHE A 160 -10.20 -8.91 -14.12
C PHE A 160 -11.20 -7.97 -14.79
N TYR A 161 -10.88 -7.46 -15.99
CA TYR A 161 -11.65 -6.38 -16.62
C TYR A 161 -12.46 -6.82 -17.84
N GLN A 162 -12.18 -8.00 -18.41
CA GLN A 162 -12.81 -8.44 -19.67
C GLN A 162 -13.52 -9.77 -19.53
N ASP A 163 -12.78 -10.85 -19.38
CA ASP A 163 -13.32 -12.21 -19.46
C ASP A 163 -12.70 -13.11 -18.38
N GLY A 164 -13.41 -13.28 -17.29
CA GLY A 164 -12.99 -14.04 -16.11
C GLY A 164 -13.84 -13.64 -14.91
N ALA A 165 -13.62 -12.46 -14.35
CA ALA A 165 -14.44 -11.93 -13.25
C ALA A 165 -15.92 -11.79 -13.66
N SER A 166 -16.19 -11.53 -14.94
CA SER A 166 -17.53 -11.53 -15.56
C SER A 166 -18.29 -12.84 -15.37
N HIS A 167 -17.60 -13.99 -15.35
CA HIS A 167 -18.22 -15.30 -15.10
C HIS A 167 -18.56 -15.53 -13.62
N VAL A 168 -17.84 -14.85 -12.72
CA VAL A 168 -18.06 -14.95 -11.27
C VAL A 168 -19.13 -13.95 -10.79
N PHE A 169 -19.17 -12.79 -11.42
CA PHE A 169 -20.08 -11.68 -11.11
C PHE A 169 -20.78 -11.16 -12.38
N PRO A 170 -21.61 -11.99 -13.05
CA PRO A 170 -22.20 -11.63 -14.35
C PRO A 170 -23.03 -10.34 -14.26
N ASP A 171 -23.82 -10.19 -13.20
CA ASP A 171 -24.70 -9.02 -13.03
C ASP A 171 -23.95 -7.68 -12.96
N ALA A 172 -22.67 -7.70 -12.57
CA ALA A 172 -21.82 -6.50 -12.52
C ALA A 172 -21.24 -6.11 -13.90
N PHE A 173 -21.34 -7.01 -14.89
CA PHE A 173 -20.80 -6.83 -16.24
C PHE A 173 -21.88 -6.69 -17.31
N GLU A 174 -23.16 -6.81 -16.95
CA GLU A 174 -24.26 -6.52 -17.87
C GLU A 174 -24.34 -4.99 -18.10
N PRO A 175 -24.53 -4.55 -19.38
CA PRO A 175 -24.60 -3.12 -19.71
C PRO A 175 -25.91 -2.45 -19.23
#